data_2546bdf30367a049c42d44c46770aece
#
_entry.id   2546bdf30367a049c42d44c46770aece
#
_cell.length_a   1.000
_cell.length_b   1.000
_cell.length_c   1.000
_cell.angle_alpha   90.00
_cell.angle_beta   90.00
_cell.angle_gamma   90.00
#
_symmetry.space_group_name_H-M   'P 1'
#
loop_
_entity.id
_entity.type
_entity.pdbx_description
1 polymer ?
#
loop_
_entity_poly.entity_id
_entity_poly.type
_entity_poly.pdbx_seq_one_letter_code
_entity_poly.pdbx_strand_id
1 'polypeptide(L)'
;MGIFKSIDNPSTRKGGSKSALDYVGKKAELTKGINCSDDYIEAYKDFQETKELYNKLGGRQFKHFVLSFGEETKSNEIALEMSEKIASKIFNGHEVFLAVHSDTDNLHCHMVVNSVM
;
A
#
# COMPACT_ATOMS: atom_id res chain seq x y z
N MET A 1 5.45 -19.38 3.78
CA MET A 1 5.11 -18.73 2.51
C MET A 1 3.81 -17.98 2.61
N GLY A 2 3.71 -16.85 1.97
CA GLY A 2 2.53 -16.01 2.08
C GLY A 2 1.53 -16.19 0.96
N ILE A 3 0.38 -15.56 1.12
CA ILE A 3 -0.67 -15.51 0.11
C ILE A 3 -0.82 -14.06 -0.32
N PHE A 4 -0.73 -13.81 -1.62
CA PHE A 4 -0.88 -12.48 -2.19
C PHE A 4 -2.26 -12.35 -2.81
N LYS A 5 -3.03 -11.38 -2.33
CA LYS A 5 -4.41 -11.16 -2.80
C LYS A 5 -4.62 -9.73 -3.26
N SER A 6 -5.43 -9.57 -4.30
CA SER A 6 -5.96 -8.27 -4.68
C SER A 6 -7.24 -8.02 -3.89
N ILE A 7 -7.36 -6.86 -3.28
CA ILE A 7 -8.60 -6.46 -2.64
C ILE A 7 -9.39 -5.64 -3.65
N ASP A 8 -10.50 -6.19 -4.10
CA ASP A 8 -11.31 -5.55 -5.11
C ASP A 8 -12.25 -4.52 -4.47
N ASN A 9 -11.71 -3.35 -4.22
CA ASN A 9 -12.47 -2.25 -3.64
C ASN A 9 -12.08 -0.96 -4.35
N PRO A 10 -12.33 -0.89 -5.67
CA PRO A 10 -11.89 0.26 -6.44
C PRO A 10 -12.70 1.51 -6.10
N SER A 11 -12.01 2.62 -5.97
CA SER A 11 -12.65 3.92 -5.85
C SER A 11 -12.31 4.72 -7.09
N THR A 12 -13.33 5.27 -7.74
CA THR A 12 -13.16 6.16 -8.87
C THR A 12 -13.36 7.62 -8.47
N ARG A 13 -13.73 7.84 -7.19
CA ARG A 13 -13.96 9.18 -6.69
C ARG A 13 -12.63 9.90 -6.50
N LYS A 14 -12.55 11.16 -6.95
CA LYS A 14 -11.38 11.99 -6.76
C LYS A 14 -10.99 12.00 -5.27
N GLY A 15 -9.73 11.72 -4.98
CA GLY A 15 -9.24 11.66 -3.60
C GLY A 15 -9.60 10.38 -2.86
N GLY A 16 -10.14 9.36 -3.55
CA GLY A 16 -10.57 8.12 -2.91
C GLY A 16 -9.46 7.34 -2.23
N SER A 17 -8.20 7.51 -2.67
CA SER A 17 -7.07 6.83 -2.04
C SER A 17 -6.86 7.25 -0.58
N LYS A 18 -7.38 8.42 -0.18
CA LYS A 18 -7.26 8.88 1.20
C LYS A 18 -7.88 7.88 2.18
N SER A 19 -9.08 7.38 1.87
CA SER A 19 -9.75 6.41 2.74
C SER A 19 -8.95 5.12 2.88
N ALA A 20 -8.40 4.62 1.77
CA ALA A 20 -7.59 3.41 1.80
C ALA A 20 -6.31 3.62 2.60
N LEU A 21 -5.60 4.72 2.37
CA LEU A 21 -4.36 5.03 3.08
C LEU A 21 -4.60 5.24 4.57
N ASP A 22 -5.68 5.96 4.92
CA ASP A 22 -6.05 6.16 6.33
C ASP A 22 -6.33 4.82 7.01
N TYR A 23 -7.10 3.96 6.34
CA TYR A 23 -7.48 2.67 6.90
C TYR A 23 -6.26 1.80 7.19
N VAL A 24 -5.36 1.67 6.21
CA VAL A 24 -4.20 0.79 6.40
C VAL A 24 -3.12 1.42 7.26
N GLY A 25 -2.97 2.74 7.22
CA GLY A 25 -1.90 3.44 7.93
C GLY A 25 -2.13 3.58 9.42
N LYS A 26 -3.37 3.89 9.83
CA LYS A 26 -3.65 4.17 11.24
C LYS A 26 -3.41 3.00 12.17
N LYS A 27 -3.64 1.78 11.70
CA LYS A 27 -3.52 0.56 12.53
C LYS A 27 -2.23 -0.21 12.26
N ALA A 28 -1.33 0.35 11.47
CA ALA A 28 -0.11 -0.35 11.09
C ALA A 28 0.90 -0.38 12.22
N GLU A 29 1.59 -1.51 12.34
CA GLU A 29 2.75 -1.62 13.23
C GLU A 29 3.96 -0.94 12.61
N LEU A 30 4.12 -1.08 11.29
CA LEU A 30 5.19 -0.46 10.53
C LEU A 30 4.64 0.00 9.18
N THR A 31 5.17 1.10 8.68
CA THR A 31 4.80 1.60 7.35
C THR A 31 6.05 1.97 6.56
N LYS A 32 5.93 1.90 5.23
CA LYS A 32 7.02 2.23 4.31
C LYS A 32 6.44 2.69 2.99
N GLY A 33 7.01 3.74 2.41
CA GLY A 33 6.65 4.19 1.07
C GLY A 33 7.70 3.79 0.04
N ILE A 34 7.23 3.37 -1.14
CA ILE A 34 8.09 3.16 -2.30
C ILE A 34 7.75 4.28 -3.26
N ASN A 35 8.73 5.13 -3.58
CA ASN A 35 8.54 6.32 -4.41
C ASN A 35 7.55 7.33 -3.79
N CYS A 36 7.20 7.17 -2.53
CA CYS A 36 6.34 8.09 -1.79
C CYS A 36 6.76 8.08 -0.32
N SER A 37 6.10 8.89 0.51
CA SER A 37 6.43 9.00 1.91
C SER A 37 6.09 7.71 2.69
N ASP A 38 6.82 7.47 3.77
CA ASP A 38 6.56 6.36 4.69
C ASP A 38 5.35 6.64 5.59
N ASP A 39 4.89 7.89 5.65
CA ASP A 39 3.75 8.31 6.43
C ASP A 39 2.50 8.33 5.55
N TYR A 40 1.39 7.76 6.04
CA TYR A 40 0.20 7.61 5.21
C TYR A 40 -0.44 8.94 4.81
N ILE A 41 -0.34 9.97 5.65
CA ILE A 41 -0.89 11.28 5.34
C ILE A 41 -0.11 11.93 4.20
N GLU A 42 1.22 11.87 4.30
CA GLU A 42 2.08 12.42 3.26
C GLU A 42 2.05 11.57 1.98
N ALA A 43 1.88 10.25 2.12
CA ALA A 43 1.74 9.37 0.95
C ALA A 43 0.50 9.75 0.13
N TYR A 44 -0.61 10.11 0.80
CA TYR A 44 -1.79 10.59 0.09
C TYR A 44 -1.48 11.84 -0.73
N LYS A 45 -0.76 12.79 -0.13
CA LYS A 45 -0.35 14.01 -0.84
C LYS A 45 0.51 13.68 -2.05
N ASP A 46 1.45 12.75 -1.88
CA ASP A 46 2.32 12.31 -2.97
C ASP A 46 1.50 11.68 -4.10
N PHE A 47 0.53 10.84 -3.76
CA PHE A 47 -0.37 10.22 -4.74
C PHE A 47 -1.13 11.28 -5.54
N GLN A 48 -1.65 12.29 -4.85
CA GLN A 48 -2.43 13.33 -5.51
C GLN A 48 -1.55 14.22 -6.40
N GLU A 49 -0.34 14.53 -5.95
CA GLU A 49 0.61 15.30 -6.76
C GLU A 49 0.93 14.60 -8.07
N THR A 50 1.16 13.29 -8.01
CA THR A 50 1.46 12.49 -9.19
C THR A 50 0.26 12.49 -10.14
N LYS A 51 -0.96 12.37 -9.60
CA LYS A 51 -2.17 12.41 -10.42
C LYS A 51 -2.34 13.76 -11.10
N GLU A 52 -2.08 14.85 -10.39
CA GLU A 52 -2.16 16.19 -10.97
C GLU A 52 -1.13 16.39 -12.08
N LEU A 53 0.09 15.92 -11.82
CA LEU A 53 1.20 16.05 -12.79
C LEU A 53 0.86 15.39 -14.13
N TYR A 54 0.19 14.24 -14.07
CA TYR A 54 -0.19 13.50 -15.28
C TYR A 54 -1.64 13.71 -15.68
N ASN A 55 -2.33 14.67 -15.05
CA ASN A 55 -3.74 15.01 -15.34
C ASN A 55 -4.66 13.79 -15.25
N LYS A 56 -4.51 13.01 -14.19
CA LYS A 56 -5.24 11.76 -13.96
C LYS A 56 -5.98 11.76 -12.63
N LEU A 57 -6.69 12.84 -12.34
CA LEU A 57 -7.44 12.97 -11.08
C LEU A 57 -8.71 12.13 -11.04
N GLY A 58 -9.25 11.78 -12.19
CA GLY A 58 -10.44 10.94 -12.27
C GLY A 58 -10.10 9.47 -12.48
N GLY A 59 -11.13 8.63 -12.54
CA GLY A 59 -10.98 7.20 -12.77
C GLY A 59 -10.54 6.45 -11.52
N ARG A 60 -9.96 5.27 -11.71
CA ARG A 60 -9.49 4.45 -10.59
C ARG A 60 -8.40 5.18 -9.83
N GLN A 61 -8.58 5.30 -8.51
CA GLN A 61 -7.66 6.07 -7.68
C GLN A 61 -6.47 5.24 -7.19
N PHE A 62 -6.69 3.97 -6.95
CA PHE A 62 -5.65 3.10 -6.38
C PHE A 62 -5.98 1.63 -6.62
N LYS A 63 -4.97 0.78 -6.38
CA LYS A 63 -5.16 -0.67 -6.29
C LYS A 63 -4.70 -1.10 -4.91
N HIS A 64 -5.38 -2.05 -4.30
CA HIS A 64 -5.10 -2.50 -2.96
C HIS A 64 -4.79 -4.00 -2.96
N PHE A 65 -3.67 -4.37 -2.42
CA PHE A 65 -3.25 -5.77 -2.31
C PHE A 65 -2.89 -6.09 -0.88
N VAL A 66 -2.98 -7.35 -0.51
CA VAL A 66 -2.58 -7.84 0.80
C VAL A 66 -1.69 -9.04 0.62
N LEU A 67 -0.54 -9.03 1.29
CA LEU A 67 0.36 -10.17 1.35
C LEU A 67 0.28 -10.73 2.77
N SER A 68 -0.23 -11.95 2.89
CA SER A 68 -0.36 -12.63 4.17
C SER A 68 0.83 -13.55 4.37
N PHE A 69 1.42 -13.53 5.55
CA PHE A 69 2.57 -14.38 5.87
C PHE A 69 2.13 -15.57 6.69
N GLY A 70 2.88 -16.66 6.60
CA GLY A 70 2.61 -17.85 7.37
C GLY A 70 3.08 -17.69 8.82
N GLU A 71 2.82 -18.73 9.63
CA GLU A 71 3.17 -18.72 11.05
C GLU A 71 4.67 -18.59 11.31
N GLU A 72 5.49 -18.96 10.34
CA GLU A 72 6.93 -18.87 10.45
C GLU A 72 7.45 -17.43 10.45
N THR A 73 6.65 -16.48 9.98
CA THR A 73 7.05 -15.06 9.95
C THR A 73 6.42 -14.32 11.11
N LYS A 74 7.23 -14.01 12.11
CA LYS A 74 6.76 -13.35 13.33
C LYS A 74 7.28 -11.91 13.50
N SER A 75 8.21 -11.48 12.65
CA SER A 75 8.82 -10.16 12.76
C SER A 75 8.14 -9.19 11.80
N ASN A 76 7.66 -8.07 12.36
CA ASN A 76 7.08 -6.99 11.56
C ASN A 76 8.11 -6.44 10.56
N GLU A 77 9.36 -6.32 11.00
CA GLU A 77 10.45 -5.79 10.18
C GLU A 77 10.75 -6.70 8.99
N ILE A 78 10.77 -8.03 9.22
CA ILE A 78 11.01 -8.99 8.14
C ILE A 78 9.85 -8.98 7.17
N ALA A 79 8.62 -8.94 7.68
CA ALA A 79 7.43 -8.88 6.82
C ALA A 79 7.46 -7.63 5.93
N LEU A 80 7.83 -6.48 6.49
CA LEU A 80 7.92 -5.25 5.73
C LEU A 80 9.02 -5.33 4.67
N GLU A 81 10.19 -5.84 5.02
CA GLU A 81 11.32 -5.96 4.10
C GLU A 81 10.98 -6.87 2.92
N MET A 82 10.38 -8.02 3.19
CA MET A 82 9.97 -8.96 2.14
C MET A 82 8.91 -8.33 1.24
N SER A 83 7.95 -7.63 1.83
CA SER A 83 6.88 -6.96 1.09
C SER A 83 7.43 -5.85 0.20
N GLU A 84 8.40 -5.10 0.69
CA GLU A 84 9.04 -4.04 -0.08
C GLU A 84 9.75 -4.60 -1.31
N LYS A 85 10.45 -5.72 -1.16
CA LYS A 85 11.14 -6.37 -2.27
C LYS A 85 10.15 -6.85 -3.34
N ILE A 86 9.06 -7.46 -2.89
CA ILE A 86 8.02 -7.96 -3.81
C ILE A 86 7.36 -6.80 -4.53
N ALA A 87 6.93 -5.78 -3.79
CA ALA A 87 6.24 -4.63 -4.36
C ALA A 87 7.12 -3.87 -5.34
N SER A 88 8.41 -3.73 -5.03
CA SER A 88 9.34 -3.03 -5.92
C SER A 88 9.48 -3.71 -7.28
N LYS A 89 9.34 -5.04 -7.31
CA LYS A 89 9.42 -5.80 -8.56
C LYS A 89 8.10 -5.76 -9.32
N ILE A 90 6.98 -6.01 -8.62
CA ILE A 90 5.66 -6.11 -9.26
C ILE A 90 5.15 -4.75 -9.71
N PHE A 91 5.35 -3.73 -8.89
CA PHE A 91 4.81 -2.39 -9.14
C PHE A 91 5.91 -1.39 -9.46
N ASN A 92 6.90 -1.83 -10.20
CA ASN A 92 8.05 -0.99 -10.57
C ASN A 92 7.57 0.32 -11.21
N GLY A 93 8.04 1.44 -10.68
CA GLY A 93 7.68 2.77 -11.17
C GLY A 93 6.45 3.39 -10.53
N HIS A 94 5.65 2.60 -9.79
CA HIS A 94 4.49 3.14 -9.09
C HIS A 94 4.87 3.62 -7.69
N GLU A 95 4.05 4.52 -7.16
CA GLU A 95 4.09 4.86 -5.75
C GLU A 95 3.31 3.78 -5.00
N VAL A 96 3.91 3.19 -3.97
CA VAL A 96 3.28 2.13 -3.18
C VAL A 96 3.44 2.45 -1.71
N PHE A 97 2.34 2.41 -0.97
CA PHE A 97 2.38 2.55 0.47
C PHE A 97 2.20 1.18 1.11
N LEU A 98 3.16 0.78 1.93
CA LEU A 98 3.17 -0.51 2.61
C LEU A 98 2.83 -0.33 4.08
N ALA A 99 1.97 -1.20 4.61
CA ALA A 99 1.59 -1.14 6.03
C ALA A 99 1.46 -2.56 6.58
N VAL A 100 2.26 -2.88 7.59
CA VAL A 100 2.25 -4.20 8.24
C VAL A 100 1.24 -4.17 9.38
N HIS A 101 0.32 -5.12 9.37
CA HIS A 101 -0.69 -5.29 10.42
C HIS A 101 -0.46 -6.61 11.15
N SER A 102 -0.61 -6.61 12.46
CA SER A 102 -0.44 -7.80 13.30
C SER A 102 -1.64 -8.04 14.20
N ASP A 103 -2.82 -7.57 13.79
CA ASP A 103 -4.05 -7.68 14.57
C ASP A 103 -4.73 -9.04 14.44
N THR A 104 -4.14 -9.96 13.69
CA THR A 104 -4.59 -11.34 13.55
C THR A 104 -3.42 -12.28 13.86
N ASP A 105 -3.67 -13.59 13.83
CA ASP A 105 -2.66 -14.60 14.13
C ASP A 105 -1.44 -14.51 13.21
N ASN A 106 -1.66 -14.15 11.96
CA ASN A 106 -0.58 -14.05 10.96
C ASN A 106 -0.39 -12.60 10.57
N LEU A 107 0.85 -12.25 10.26
CA LEU A 107 1.17 -10.90 9.79
C LEU A 107 0.64 -10.68 8.39
N HIS A 108 0.17 -9.48 8.13
CA HIS A 108 -0.32 -9.05 6.82
C HIS A 108 0.40 -7.76 6.43
N CYS A 109 0.74 -7.63 5.16
CA CYS A 109 1.21 -6.35 4.65
C CYS A 109 0.22 -5.86 3.60
N HIS A 110 -0.40 -4.72 3.86
CA HIS A 110 -1.27 -4.07 2.90
C HIS A 110 -0.42 -3.22 1.98
N MET A 111 -0.74 -3.26 0.70
CA MET A 111 -0.05 -2.47 -0.32
C MET A 111 -1.08 -1.62 -1.06
N VAL A 112 -0.99 -0.32 -0.89
CA VAL A 112 -1.85 0.62 -1.62
C VAL A 112 -1.02 1.23 -2.73
N VAL A 113 -1.38 0.94 -3.96
CA VAL A 113 -0.62 1.31 -5.16
C VAL A 113 -1.34 2.44 -5.87
N ASN A 114 -0.63 3.55 -6.12
CA ASN A 114 -1.20 4.63 -6.92
C ASN A 114 -1.47 4.10 -8.33
N SER A 115 -2.67 4.39 -8.85
CA SER A 115 -3.05 3.94 -10.18
C SER A 115 -2.25 4.62 -11.30
N VAL A 116 -1.59 5.72 -10.99
CA VAL A 116 -0.73 6.46 -11.91
C VAL A 116 0.72 6.11 -11.62
N MET A 117 1.46 5.81 -12.66
CA MET A 117 2.89 5.48 -12.54
C MET A 117 3.75 6.74 -12.54
#